data_771d49eb6111409cf09cd05696191f15
#
_entry.id   771d49eb6111409cf09cd05696191f15
#
_cell.length_a   1.000
_cell.length_b   1.000
_cell.length_c   1.000
_cell.angle_alpha   90.00
_cell.angle_beta   90.00
_cell.angle_gamma   90.00
#
_symmetry.space_group_name_H-M   'P 1'
#
loop_
_entity.id
_entity.type
_entity.pdbx_description
1 polymer ?
#
loop_
_entity_poly.entity_id
_entity_poly.type
_entity_poly.pdbx_seq_one_letter_code
_entity_poly.pdbx_strand_id
1 'polypeptide(L)'
;MKRLVIFASGNGSNAERVITYFRENKLAEVVLILTNNPKAGVIDRAKRLSVPCEIFDRKAFYESDQVLTRVQDAKPDLIILAGFLWKCPSSLIAHFPDQIINIHPSLLPKYGGKGMYGLHVHEAVIANQEKESGITIHYINEYYDQGAVIRQEKTIVSPTDTPDSLAQKVHALEYQYFPIVIEQLLQKV
;
A
#
# COMPACT_ATOMS: atom_id res chain seq x y z
N MET A 1 12.95 0.55 -18.01
CA MET A 1 12.05 1.21 -17.03
C MET A 1 11.55 0.12 -16.11
N LYS A 2 11.69 0.29 -14.80
CA LYS A 2 11.25 -0.67 -13.78
C LYS A 2 9.73 -0.80 -13.78
N ARG A 3 9.20 -1.97 -13.46
CA ARG A 3 7.78 -2.31 -13.56
C ARG A 3 7.16 -2.47 -12.17
N LEU A 4 6.06 -1.77 -11.93
CA LEU A 4 5.35 -1.79 -10.66
C LEU A 4 3.96 -2.40 -10.82
N VAL A 5 3.57 -3.26 -9.89
CA VAL A 5 2.19 -3.74 -9.72
C VAL A 5 1.65 -3.22 -8.41
N ILE A 6 0.45 -2.67 -8.41
CA ILE A 6 -0.19 -2.11 -7.20
C ILE A 6 -1.45 -2.90 -6.87
N PHE A 7 -1.61 -3.27 -5.60
CA PHE A 7 -2.85 -3.77 -5.03
C PHE A 7 -3.51 -2.67 -4.18
N ALA A 8 -4.80 -2.42 -4.40
CA ALA A 8 -5.56 -1.43 -3.64
C ALA A 8 -7.02 -1.86 -3.49
N SER A 9 -7.61 -1.67 -2.31
CA SER A 9 -9.02 -2.02 -2.01
C SER A 9 -9.95 -0.80 -1.96
N GLY A 10 -9.41 0.40 -1.85
CA GLY A 10 -10.15 1.62 -1.56
C GLY A 10 -10.03 2.71 -2.63
N ASN A 11 -9.93 3.94 -2.17
CA ASN A 11 -9.94 5.14 -3.03
C ASN A 11 -8.76 5.22 -4.00
N GLY A 12 -7.60 4.61 -3.68
CA GLY A 12 -6.45 4.56 -4.58
C GLY A 12 -5.64 5.86 -4.66
N SER A 13 -5.72 6.72 -3.67
CA SER A 13 -4.97 7.99 -3.64
C SER A 13 -3.45 7.76 -3.63
N ASN A 14 -2.95 6.78 -2.88
CA ASN A 14 -1.54 6.39 -2.91
C ASN A 14 -1.14 5.79 -4.26
N ALA A 15 -2.00 4.97 -4.89
CA ALA A 15 -1.75 4.45 -6.23
C ALA A 15 -1.59 5.59 -7.24
N GLU A 16 -2.50 6.57 -7.24
CA GLU A 16 -2.40 7.76 -8.09
C GLU A 16 -1.11 8.54 -7.83
N ARG A 17 -0.74 8.76 -6.57
CA ARG A 17 0.48 9.47 -6.20
C ARG A 17 1.73 8.77 -6.74
N VAL A 18 1.81 7.44 -6.61
CA VAL A 18 2.91 6.63 -7.15
C VAL A 18 2.97 6.75 -8.68
N ILE A 19 1.83 6.59 -9.37
CA ILE A 19 1.77 6.71 -10.83
C ILE A 19 2.28 8.08 -11.29
N THR A 20 1.79 9.15 -10.68
CA THR A 20 2.16 10.52 -11.07
C THR A 20 3.65 10.76 -10.85
N TYR A 21 4.17 10.36 -9.70
CA TYR A 21 5.59 10.51 -9.36
C TYR A 21 6.51 9.83 -10.38
N PHE A 22 6.23 8.57 -10.74
CA PHE A 22 7.08 7.83 -11.67
C PHE A 22 6.89 8.24 -13.14
N ARG A 23 5.79 8.85 -13.51
CA ARG A 23 5.63 9.49 -14.81
C ARG A 23 6.54 10.71 -14.98
N GLU A 24 6.75 11.46 -13.92
CA GLU A 24 7.62 12.63 -13.92
C GLU A 24 9.10 12.25 -14.01
N ASN A 25 9.54 11.28 -13.22
CA ASN A 25 10.96 10.90 -13.15
C ASN A 25 11.37 9.78 -14.11
N LYS A 26 10.42 9.10 -14.75
CA LYS A 26 10.63 8.04 -15.77
C LYS A 26 11.49 6.84 -15.32
N LEU A 27 11.67 6.64 -14.03
CA LEU A 27 12.43 5.51 -13.49
C LEU A 27 11.63 4.21 -13.57
N ALA A 28 10.33 4.29 -13.27
CA ALA A 28 9.44 3.15 -13.22
C ALA A 28 8.08 3.44 -13.87
N GLU A 29 7.32 2.40 -14.11
CA GLU A 29 5.96 2.45 -14.65
C GLU A 29 5.05 1.53 -13.86
N VAL A 30 3.88 2.00 -13.47
CA VAL A 30 2.81 1.15 -12.94
C VAL A 30 2.12 0.46 -14.12
N VAL A 31 2.38 -0.82 -14.27
CA VAL A 31 1.90 -1.60 -15.42
C VAL A 31 0.56 -2.29 -15.18
N LEU A 32 0.19 -2.44 -13.90
CA LEU A 32 -1.06 -3.10 -13.51
C LEU A 32 -1.50 -2.65 -12.12
N ILE A 33 -2.79 -2.40 -11.97
CA ILE A 33 -3.47 -2.27 -10.68
C ILE A 33 -4.41 -3.46 -10.50
N LEU A 34 -4.41 -4.04 -9.31
CA LEU A 34 -5.28 -5.14 -8.91
C LEU A 34 -6.15 -4.72 -7.74
N THR A 35 -7.46 -4.94 -7.82
CA THR A 35 -8.39 -4.63 -6.74
C THR A 35 -9.33 -5.80 -6.46
N ASN A 36 -9.57 -6.04 -5.17
CA ASN A 36 -10.54 -7.01 -4.67
C ASN A 36 -11.94 -6.42 -4.46
N ASN A 37 -12.14 -5.16 -4.80
CA ASN A 37 -13.39 -4.46 -4.59
C ASN A 37 -13.89 -3.82 -5.89
N PRO A 38 -15.00 -4.32 -6.48
CA PRO A 38 -15.53 -3.79 -7.73
C PRO A 38 -16.06 -2.36 -7.64
N LYS A 39 -16.20 -1.82 -6.42
CA LYS A 39 -16.61 -0.43 -6.16
C LYS A 39 -15.46 0.46 -5.69
N ALA A 40 -14.22 -0.01 -5.79
CA ALA A 40 -13.06 0.75 -5.35
C ALA A 40 -12.83 1.99 -6.21
N GLY A 41 -12.62 3.14 -5.61
CA GLY A 41 -12.31 4.40 -6.32
C GLY A 41 -11.02 4.34 -7.12
N VAL A 42 -10.12 3.39 -6.82
CA VAL A 42 -8.90 3.15 -7.61
C VAL A 42 -9.19 2.81 -9.07
N ILE A 43 -10.36 2.21 -9.38
CA ILE A 43 -10.77 1.84 -10.75
C ILE A 43 -10.91 3.09 -11.62
N ASP A 44 -11.62 4.09 -11.13
CA ASP A 44 -11.79 5.36 -11.86
C ASP A 44 -10.47 6.13 -12.03
N ARG A 45 -9.61 6.08 -11.00
CA ARG A 45 -8.26 6.66 -11.08
C ARG A 45 -7.40 5.95 -12.12
N ALA A 46 -7.40 4.64 -12.12
CA ALA A 46 -6.67 3.82 -13.10
C ALA A 46 -7.12 4.15 -14.53
N LYS A 47 -8.44 4.21 -14.76
CA LYS A 47 -9.02 4.60 -16.06
C LYS A 47 -8.57 6.00 -16.48
N ARG A 48 -8.70 6.99 -15.61
CA ARG A 48 -8.28 8.38 -15.87
C ARG A 48 -6.78 8.48 -16.18
N LEU A 49 -5.99 7.67 -15.49
CA LEU A 49 -4.55 7.61 -15.66
C LEU A 49 -4.09 6.62 -16.74
N SER A 50 -5.01 5.99 -17.46
CA SER A 50 -4.69 5.01 -18.51
C SER A 50 -3.74 3.89 -18.05
N VAL A 51 -3.98 3.38 -16.81
CA VAL A 51 -3.27 2.23 -16.25
C VAL A 51 -4.23 1.04 -16.24
N PRO A 52 -3.85 -0.15 -16.73
CA PRO A 52 -4.65 -1.35 -16.62
C PRO A 52 -5.07 -1.62 -15.18
N CYS A 53 -6.36 -1.90 -14.96
CA CYS A 53 -6.90 -2.23 -13.65
C CYS A 53 -7.81 -3.45 -13.76
N GLU A 54 -7.55 -4.47 -12.97
CA GLU A 54 -8.30 -5.72 -12.97
C GLU A 54 -8.91 -5.99 -11.60
N ILE A 55 -10.13 -6.51 -11.62
CA ILE A 55 -10.88 -6.87 -10.41
C ILE A 55 -10.76 -8.38 -10.23
N PHE A 56 -10.49 -8.82 -9.02
CA PHE A 56 -10.44 -10.22 -8.66
C PHE A 56 -11.28 -10.51 -7.41
N ASP A 57 -11.74 -11.72 -7.30
CA ASP A 57 -12.50 -12.21 -6.15
C ASP A 57 -11.63 -13.04 -5.20
N ARG A 58 -12.25 -13.48 -4.10
CA ARG A 58 -11.58 -14.27 -3.07
C ARG A 58 -11.10 -15.63 -3.60
N LYS A 59 -11.85 -16.25 -4.50
CA LYS A 59 -11.51 -17.53 -5.09
C LYS A 59 -10.28 -17.40 -5.99
N ALA A 60 -10.26 -16.37 -6.84
CA ALA A 60 -9.11 -16.09 -7.70
C ALA A 60 -7.83 -15.81 -6.90
N PHE A 61 -7.95 -15.23 -5.70
CA PHE A 61 -6.80 -14.82 -4.89
C PHE A 61 -6.24 -15.91 -3.98
N TYR A 62 -7.12 -16.76 -3.41
CA TYR A 62 -6.70 -17.74 -2.39
C TYR A 62 -6.82 -19.20 -2.82
N GLU A 63 -7.68 -19.50 -3.81
CA GLU A 63 -8.03 -20.89 -4.17
C GLU A 63 -7.56 -21.25 -5.57
N SER A 64 -6.93 -20.31 -6.29
CA SER A 64 -6.37 -20.56 -7.63
C SER A 64 -5.14 -19.69 -7.88
N ASP A 65 -4.39 -20.01 -8.92
CA ASP A 65 -3.21 -19.25 -9.31
C ASP A 65 -3.51 -18.07 -10.25
N GLN A 66 -4.79 -17.71 -10.46
CA GLN A 66 -5.16 -16.67 -11.41
C GLN A 66 -4.47 -15.33 -11.15
N VAL A 67 -4.56 -14.84 -9.91
CA VAL A 67 -3.92 -13.56 -9.54
C VAL A 67 -2.40 -13.69 -9.56
N LEU A 68 -1.84 -14.80 -9.08
CA LEU A 68 -0.40 -15.06 -9.12
C LEU A 68 0.12 -15.04 -10.55
N THR A 69 -0.50 -15.79 -11.46
CA THR A 69 -0.14 -15.82 -12.88
C THR A 69 -0.22 -14.43 -13.50
N ARG A 70 -1.27 -13.68 -13.18
CA ARG A 70 -1.45 -12.33 -13.70
C ARG A 70 -0.35 -11.38 -13.25
N VAL A 71 0.11 -11.50 -11.99
CA VAL A 71 1.25 -10.74 -11.47
C VAL A 71 2.56 -11.18 -12.14
N GLN A 72 2.77 -12.49 -12.31
CA GLN A 72 3.95 -13.04 -13.00
C GLN A 72 4.04 -12.55 -14.46
N ASP A 73 2.93 -12.52 -15.19
CA ASP A 73 2.85 -12.01 -16.57
C ASP A 73 3.19 -10.52 -16.65
N ALA A 74 2.85 -9.77 -15.62
CA ALA A 74 3.20 -8.36 -15.51
C ALA A 74 4.71 -8.13 -15.26
N LYS A 75 5.47 -9.15 -14.83
CA LYS A 75 6.92 -9.13 -14.56
C LYS A 75 7.32 -7.90 -13.70
N PRO A 76 6.78 -7.76 -12.49
CA PRO A 76 7.09 -6.62 -11.65
C PRO A 76 8.52 -6.67 -11.10
N ASP A 77 9.17 -5.53 -11.00
CA ASP A 77 10.38 -5.35 -10.16
C ASP A 77 9.99 -5.15 -8.70
N LEU A 78 8.79 -4.58 -8.44
CA LEU A 78 8.25 -4.39 -7.10
C LEU A 78 6.73 -4.46 -7.11
N ILE A 79 6.16 -5.09 -6.09
CA ILE A 79 4.72 -5.16 -5.82
C ILE A 79 4.41 -4.26 -4.62
N ILE A 80 3.39 -3.43 -4.74
CA ILE A 80 3.05 -2.40 -3.78
C ILE A 80 1.63 -2.65 -3.27
N LEU A 81 1.47 -2.81 -1.96
CA LEU A 81 0.18 -2.81 -1.31
C LEU A 81 -0.12 -1.38 -0.82
N ALA A 82 -1.10 -0.74 -1.43
CA ALA A 82 -1.49 0.64 -1.15
C ALA A 82 -2.94 0.71 -0.68
N GLY A 83 -3.16 0.47 0.61
CA GLY A 83 -4.51 0.34 1.16
C GLY A 83 -5.21 -0.93 0.68
N PHE A 84 -4.48 -2.03 0.62
CA PHE A 84 -5.01 -3.35 0.31
C PHE A 84 -5.39 -4.07 1.61
N LEU A 85 -6.65 -4.53 1.71
CA LEU A 85 -7.22 -4.99 2.97
C LEU A 85 -7.13 -6.51 3.21
N TRP A 86 -6.85 -7.29 2.18
CA TRP A 86 -6.73 -8.73 2.35
C TRP A 86 -5.29 -9.13 2.67
N LYS A 87 -5.16 -10.23 3.40
CA LYS A 87 -3.86 -10.84 3.68
C LYS A 87 -3.25 -11.37 2.38
N CYS A 88 -1.98 -11.06 2.15
CA CYS A 88 -1.26 -11.60 1.00
C CYS A 88 -1.13 -13.12 1.13
N PRO A 89 -1.48 -13.93 0.11
CA PRO A 89 -1.34 -15.38 0.17
C PRO A 89 0.13 -15.79 0.15
N SER A 90 0.44 -16.89 0.83
CA SER A 90 1.81 -17.43 0.90
C SER A 90 2.41 -17.76 -0.46
N SER A 91 1.58 -18.17 -1.43
CA SER A 91 2.01 -18.41 -2.81
C SER A 91 2.60 -17.17 -3.47
N LEU A 92 1.95 -16.01 -3.29
CA LEU A 92 2.45 -14.74 -3.83
C LEU A 92 3.75 -14.31 -3.14
N ILE A 93 3.81 -14.43 -1.80
CA ILE A 93 5.02 -14.10 -1.02
C ILE A 93 6.20 -14.99 -1.44
N ALA A 94 5.97 -16.28 -1.61
CA ALA A 94 7.03 -17.22 -1.99
C ALA A 94 7.58 -16.98 -3.42
N HIS A 95 6.75 -16.49 -4.35
CA HIS A 95 7.19 -16.19 -5.71
C HIS A 95 7.90 -14.83 -5.84
N PHE A 96 7.64 -13.92 -4.93
CA PHE A 96 8.21 -12.56 -4.94
C PHE A 96 8.86 -12.23 -3.59
N PRO A 97 9.88 -13.00 -3.15
CA PRO A 97 10.56 -12.77 -1.88
C PRO A 97 11.23 -11.39 -1.88
N ASP A 98 11.03 -10.64 -0.81
CA ASP A 98 11.54 -9.26 -0.64
C ASP A 98 11.15 -8.27 -1.74
N GLN A 99 10.12 -8.59 -2.53
CA GLN A 99 9.60 -7.74 -3.61
C GLN A 99 8.19 -7.22 -3.35
N ILE A 100 7.62 -7.47 -2.18
CA ILE A 100 6.28 -6.99 -1.82
C ILE A 100 6.42 -6.06 -0.62
N ILE A 101 5.96 -4.82 -0.79
CA ILE A 101 5.94 -3.81 0.27
C ILE A 101 4.53 -3.33 0.58
N ASN A 102 4.32 -2.87 1.80
CA ASN A 102 3.07 -2.25 2.24
C ASN A 102 3.35 -0.90 2.90
N ILE A 103 2.38 0.00 2.84
CA ILE A 103 2.33 1.19 3.67
C ILE A 103 1.18 1.06 4.67
N HIS A 104 1.50 1.22 5.96
CA HIS A 104 0.54 1.15 7.05
C HIS A 104 0.45 2.50 7.77
N PRO A 105 -0.77 3.01 8.06
CA PRO A 105 -0.97 4.36 8.57
C PRO A 105 -0.75 4.49 10.08
N SER A 106 0.21 3.78 10.64
CA SER A 106 0.66 3.92 12.04
C SER A 106 2.14 3.63 12.21
N LEU A 107 2.64 3.86 13.41
CA LEU A 107 4.00 3.50 13.83
C LEU A 107 4.00 2.05 14.35
N LEU A 108 4.14 1.07 13.45
CA LEU A 108 4.18 -0.33 13.82
C LEU A 108 5.28 -0.60 14.88
N PRO A 109 5.05 -1.54 15.79
CA PRO A 109 3.97 -2.53 15.85
C PRO A 109 2.64 -2.02 16.43
N LYS A 110 2.57 -0.78 16.91
CA LYS A 110 1.33 -0.21 17.45
C LYS A 110 0.29 -0.06 16.33
N TYR A 111 -0.95 -0.39 16.65
CA TYR A 111 -2.10 -0.23 15.74
C TYR A 111 -1.93 -0.96 14.40
N GLY A 112 -1.22 -2.09 14.41
CA GLY A 112 -1.13 -3.04 13.30
C GLY A 112 -1.99 -4.27 13.51
N GLY A 113 -2.06 -5.12 12.49
CA GLY A 113 -2.74 -6.41 12.56
C GLY A 113 -4.17 -6.40 12.03
N LYS A 114 -4.85 -7.53 12.19
CA LYS A 114 -6.20 -7.75 11.64
C LYS A 114 -7.20 -6.70 12.13
N GLY A 115 -7.87 -6.03 11.19
CA GLY A 115 -8.88 -5.00 11.50
C GLY A 115 -8.32 -3.59 11.68
N MET A 116 -7.01 -3.41 11.74
CA MET A 116 -6.35 -2.11 11.84
C MET A 116 -6.05 -1.53 10.46
N TYR A 117 -7.01 -0.80 9.90
CA TYR A 117 -6.87 -0.13 8.60
C TYR A 117 -7.73 1.13 8.53
N GLY A 118 -7.35 2.06 7.65
CA GLY A 118 -8.09 3.28 7.38
C GLY A 118 -8.37 4.09 8.64
N LEU A 119 -9.60 4.57 8.79
CA LEU A 119 -10.01 5.43 9.89
C LEU A 119 -9.90 4.74 11.27
N HIS A 120 -10.10 3.41 11.34
CA HIS A 120 -10.02 2.66 12.59
C HIS A 120 -8.67 2.82 13.31
N VAL A 121 -7.59 2.93 12.54
CA VAL A 121 -6.25 3.21 13.11
C VAL A 121 -6.22 4.56 13.80
N HIS A 122 -6.74 5.59 13.16
CA HIS A 122 -6.73 6.96 13.68
C HIS A 122 -7.68 7.11 14.87
N GLU A 123 -8.84 6.46 14.84
CA GLU A 123 -9.76 6.37 15.98
C GLU A 123 -9.08 5.74 17.21
N ALA A 124 -8.35 4.64 17.01
CA ALA A 124 -7.63 3.96 18.09
C ALA A 124 -6.48 4.82 18.64
N VAL A 125 -5.72 5.51 17.80
CA VAL A 125 -4.65 6.42 18.20
C VAL A 125 -5.20 7.57 19.06
N ILE A 126 -6.30 8.20 18.64
CA ILE A 126 -6.95 9.29 19.38
C ILE A 126 -7.53 8.77 20.71
N ALA A 127 -8.25 7.64 20.68
CA ALA A 127 -8.84 7.05 21.88
C ALA A 127 -7.81 6.69 22.95
N ASN A 128 -6.61 6.26 22.54
CA ASN A 128 -5.50 5.96 23.42
C ASN A 128 -4.65 7.19 23.80
N GLN A 129 -5.04 8.39 23.38
CA GLN A 129 -4.35 9.64 23.72
C GLN A 129 -2.84 9.62 23.38
N GLU A 130 -2.49 8.96 22.27
CA GLU A 130 -1.10 8.91 21.80
C GLU A 130 -0.61 10.33 21.47
N LYS A 131 0.68 10.58 21.68
CA LYS A 131 1.31 11.88 21.37
C LYS A 131 1.87 11.94 19.96
N GLU A 132 2.13 10.78 19.37
CA GLU A 132 2.68 10.63 18.02
C GLU A 132 1.89 9.57 17.26
N SER A 133 1.78 9.75 15.97
CA SER A 133 1.37 8.76 14.99
C SER A 133 2.26 8.87 13.76
N GLY A 134 1.95 8.18 12.69
CA GLY A 134 2.75 8.26 11.47
C GLY A 134 2.46 7.15 10.49
N ILE A 135 3.47 6.83 9.71
CA ILE A 135 3.42 5.75 8.71
C ILE A 135 4.54 4.74 8.95
N THR A 136 4.30 3.52 8.54
CA THR A 136 5.33 2.48 8.41
C THR A 136 5.28 1.89 7.02
N ILE A 137 6.40 1.93 6.31
CA ILE A 137 6.62 1.20 5.06
C ILE A 137 7.45 -0.01 5.41
N HIS A 138 6.97 -1.20 5.04
CA HIS A 138 7.59 -2.47 5.44
C HIS A 138 7.45 -3.53 4.35
N TYR A 139 8.32 -4.53 4.37
CA TYR A 139 8.15 -5.73 3.57
C TYR A 139 6.99 -6.58 4.08
N ILE A 140 6.38 -7.36 3.20
CA ILE A 140 5.33 -8.30 3.55
C ILE A 140 5.93 -9.66 3.90
N ASN A 141 5.39 -10.26 4.96
CA ASN A 141 5.60 -11.65 5.33
C ASN A 141 4.26 -12.36 5.56
N GLU A 142 4.30 -13.56 6.11
CA GLU A 142 3.10 -14.38 6.37
C GLU A 142 2.18 -13.83 7.47
N TYR A 143 2.57 -12.78 8.18
CA TYR A 143 1.80 -12.19 9.27
C TYR A 143 1.37 -10.76 8.90
N TYR A 144 0.20 -10.32 9.39
CA TYR A 144 -0.25 -8.95 9.18
C TYR A 144 0.71 -7.96 9.85
N ASP A 145 1.20 -7.00 9.08
CA ASP A 145 1.99 -5.84 9.53
C ASP A 145 3.23 -6.17 10.39
N GLN A 146 3.82 -7.36 10.20
CA GLN A 146 4.99 -7.84 10.96
C GLN A 146 6.25 -8.03 10.12
N GLY A 147 6.23 -7.65 8.85
CA GLY A 147 7.41 -7.72 8.01
C GLY A 147 8.47 -6.69 8.38
N ALA A 148 9.69 -6.86 7.87
CA ALA A 148 10.82 -5.99 8.16
C ALA A 148 10.51 -4.53 7.78
N VAL A 149 10.70 -3.62 8.72
CA VAL A 149 10.47 -2.18 8.52
C VAL A 149 11.54 -1.61 7.60
N ILE A 150 11.09 -0.89 6.57
CA ILE A 150 11.95 -0.17 5.64
C ILE A 150 12.13 1.27 6.10
N ARG A 151 11.00 1.93 6.46
CA ARG A 151 10.98 3.32 6.90
C ARG A 151 9.75 3.61 7.75
N GLN A 152 9.94 4.48 8.76
CA GLN A 152 8.85 5.09 9.51
C GLN A 152 9.01 6.60 9.50
N GLU A 153 7.89 7.31 9.40
CA GLU A 153 7.82 8.76 9.54
C GLU A 153 6.73 9.14 10.54
N LYS A 154 7.00 10.18 11.32
CA LYS A 154 6.17 10.58 12.47
C LYS A 154 5.46 11.89 12.24
N THR A 155 4.29 12.02 12.86
CA THR A 155 3.58 13.29 13.06
C THR A 155 3.11 13.42 14.50
N ILE A 156 3.02 14.65 14.98
CA ILE A 156 2.49 14.94 16.32
C ILE A 156 0.97 14.84 16.29
N VAL A 157 0.41 14.17 17.30
CA VAL A 157 -1.02 14.16 17.58
C VAL A 157 -1.33 15.30 18.55
N SER A 158 -2.07 16.31 18.07
CA SER A 158 -2.52 17.42 18.89
C SER A 158 -3.67 16.99 19.80
N PRO A 159 -3.81 17.56 21.00
CA PRO A 159 -5.00 17.32 21.84
C PRO A 159 -6.34 17.68 21.18
N THR A 160 -6.31 18.50 20.15
CA THR A 160 -7.48 18.93 19.37
C THR A 160 -7.71 18.10 18.10
N ASP A 161 -6.84 17.13 17.80
CA ASP A 161 -7.00 16.30 16.63
C ASP A 161 -8.22 15.38 16.76
N THR A 162 -8.93 15.27 15.66
CA THR A 162 -9.96 14.25 15.41
C THR A 162 -9.35 13.11 14.60
N PRO A 163 -10.01 11.94 14.49
CA PRO A 163 -9.55 10.89 13.60
C PRO A 163 -9.36 11.39 12.15
N ASP A 164 -10.23 12.25 11.66
CA ASP A 164 -10.14 12.80 10.30
C ASP A 164 -8.96 13.76 10.14
N SER A 165 -8.71 14.66 11.09
CA SER A 165 -7.56 15.57 11.01
C SER A 165 -6.25 14.81 11.13
N LEU A 166 -6.19 13.77 11.96
CA LEU A 166 -5.04 12.89 12.05
C LEU A 166 -4.82 12.11 10.75
N ALA A 167 -5.89 11.59 10.14
CA ALA A 167 -5.84 10.93 8.83
C ALA A 167 -5.22 11.84 7.76
N GLN A 168 -5.58 13.11 7.72
CA GLN A 168 -4.99 14.08 6.79
C GLN A 168 -3.49 14.27 7.02
N LYS A 169 -3.03 14.36 8.27
CA LYS A 169 -1.60 14.45 8.61
C LYS A 169 -0.84 13.21 8.16
N VAL A 170 -1.40 12.02 8.42
CA VAL A 170 -0.78 10.74 8.03
C VAL A 170 -0.76 10.61 6.51
N HIS A 171 -1.82 10.97 5.81
CA HIS A 171 -1.85 11.00 4.34
C HIS A 171 -0.80 11.92 3.73
N ALA A 172 -0.52 13.07 4.36
CA ALA A 172 0.55 13.95 3.89
C ALA A 172 1.92 13.25 3.95
N LEU A 173 2.19 12.47 5.01
CA LEU A 173 3.41 11.66 5.09
C LEU A 173 3.45 10.55 4.03
N GLU A 174 2.33 9.85 3.81
CA GLU A 174 2.25 8.83 2.76
C GLU A 174 2.60 9.43 1.39
N TYR A 175 1.99 10.54 1.02
CA TYR A 175 2.22 11.22 -0.25
C TYR A 175 3.64 11.72 -0.46
N GLN A 176 4.27 12.15 0.62
CA GLN A 176 5.64 12.63 0.59
C GLN A 176 6.64 11.49 0.49
N TYR A 177 6.52 10.48 1.34
CA TYR A 177 7.58 9.51 1.57
C TYR A 177 7.43 8.20 0.78
N PHE A 178 6.20 7.76 0.49
CA PHE A 178 6.01 6.46 -0.15
C PHE A 178 6.66 6.37 -1.54
N PRO A 179 6.47 7.32 -2.46
CA PRO A 179 7.13 7.28 -3.75
C PRO A 179 8.67 7.32 -3.64
N ILE A 180 9.20 8.11 -2.69
CA ILE A 180 10.65 8.22 -2.47
C ILE A 180 11.24 6.89 -2.02
N VAL A 181 10.57 6.19 -1.10
CA VAL A 181 11.02 4.88 -0.62
C VAL A 181 10.99 3.84 -1.75
N ILE A 182 9.93 3.84 -2.56
CA ILE A 182 9.83 2.97 -3.74
C ILE A 182 11.00 3.24 -4.69
N GLU A 183 11.30 4.50 -4.99
CA GLU A 183 12.45 4.88 -5.83
C GLU A 183 13.78 4.35 -5.27
N GLN A 184 14.02 4.54 -3.97
CA GLN A 184 15.23 4.06 -3.31
C GLN A 184 15.37 2.53 -3.37
N LEU A 185 14.27 1.78 -3.26
CA LEU A 185 14.28 0.33 -3.40
C LEU A 185 14.61 -0.10 -4.82
N LEU A 186 14.04 0.55 -5.83
CA LEU A 186 14.29 0.23 -7.24
C LEU A 186 15.72 0.54 -7.71
N GLN A 187 16.40 1.47 -7.05
CA GLN A 187 17.79 1.81 -7.34
C GLN A 187 18.80 0.82 -6.72
N LYS A 188 18.39 0.01 -5.73
CA LYS A 188 19.22 -0.99 -5.08
C LYS A 188 19.24 -2.34 -5.80
N VAL A 189 18.33 -2.54 -6.73
CA VAL A 189 18.16 -3.76 -7.57
C VAL A 189 18.73 -3.46 -8.99
#